data_3f2ed76166743ab563eaa4ea67a9774a
#
_entry.id   3f2ed76166743ab563eaa4ea67a9774a
#
_cell.length_a   1.000
_cell.length_b   1.000
_cell.length_c   1.000
_cell.angle_alpha   90.00
_cell.angle_beta   90.00
_cell.angle_gamma   90.00
#
_symmetry.space_group_name_H-M   'P 1'
#
loop_
_entity.id
_entity.type
_entity.pdbx_description
1 polymer ?
#
loop_
_entity_poly.entity_id
_entity_poly.type
_entity_poly.pdbx_seq_one_letter_code
_entity_poly.pdbx_strand_id
1 'polypeptide(L)'
;MFTGGYTQKLLRINLSTASYKVEDIPESYYRELLGGRGVAAKYYYDEIGAEVSAFSDDNKIIFMTGPLTGTPVYSGTKFQLATKSPLSDKYICSNSSGYFGPYLKGAGYDGIIIEGKSSKPVYITIDDDSISFHDAGHIMGKTTFEVIDYMEQTHDIKRGVMSIGPAGENRVSYSCIQVEDRSFGRGGSGAVMGDKNLKAMAVKTNNKVKLHNEKALREYMTANVKACKEGKPTHTSHGTAQYTEVINDLGCYSVANFQTAVLEDASSIYATEMVKNYKTGNAACYRCPVACAQVCEVKEGPFKGAISDPEFETIGAFGGQCCVLDFAAIIKANQDCDAFGIDTMQAGTMIAFAMELNQRGLLNDKQLNGLDLSWGNGDTVIKLLKMISYREGLGDLLAKSPYEIAAEYPDYAKYLMHVKGMSYAAYEPRGFYGMGLAYGTSARGACHNVGGWTIRDELTSGKFDRFAIVGKGKMVKDIQDTRAYVDSLGICTVVRSSMGFTDNPSGNILEYVTGVDFTPELMDIGERVYSLERMIYAREGITRKDDYLPDRTMTEKLPKGMAEGSVLTKEMYDEMLEEYYDLRDWDTNGIPTDKGISRLALTELLKG
;
A
#
# COMPACT_ATOMS: atom_id res chain seq x y z
N MET A 1 -22.06 -12.43 -20.10
CA MET A 1 -20.81 -12.41 -20.92
C MET A 1 -20.35 -10.97 -21.06
N PHE A 2 -19.12 -10.69 -20.65
CA PHE A 2 -18.52 -9.36 -20.76
C PHE A 2 -18.14 -9.07 -22.21
N THR A 3 -18.36 -7.85 -22.65
CA THR A 3 -18.08 -7.45 -24.04
C THR A 3 -16.92 -6.44 -24.13
N GLY A 4 -16.40 -5.99 -23.00
CA GLY A 4 -15.25 -5.11 -22.86
C GLY A 4 -14.72 -5.08 -21.43
N GLY A 5 -13.69 -4.28 -21.15
CA GLY A 5 -13.11 -4.08 -19.83
C GLY A 5 -12.21 -5.23 -19.32
N TYR A 6 -12.39 -6.41 -19.83
CA TYR A 6 -11.63 -7.63 -19.47
C TYR A 6 -11.00 -8.28 -20.69
N THR A 7 -9.79 -8.82 -20.53
CA THR A 7 -9.14 -9.67 -21.52
C THR A 7 -9.46 -11.15 -21.27
N GLN A 8 -9.85 -11.49 -20.05
CA GLN A 8 -10.16 -12.82 -19.55
C GLN A 8 -8.95 -13.79 -19.60
N LYS A 9 -7.74 -13.25 -19.71
CA LYS A 9 -6.50 -14.03 -19.80
C LYS A 9 -5.57 -13.75 -18.64
N LEU A 10 -5.02 -14.82 -18.08
CA LEU A 10 -3.99 -14.83 -17.06
C LEU A 10 -2.68 -15.32 -17.64
N LEU A 11 -1.61 -14.59 -17.42
CA LEU A 11 -0.25 -15.02 -17.74
C LEU A 11 0.36 -15.71 -16.52
N ARG A 12 0.56 -17.03 -16.58
CA ARG A 12 1.26 -17.78 -15.53
C ARG A 12 2.71 -18.01 -15.92
N ILE A 13 3.64 -17.55 -15.10
CA ILE A 13 5.08 -17.62 -15.33
C ILE A 13 5.71 -18.52 -14.26
N ASN A 14 6.40 -19.57 -14.69
CA ASN A 14 7.15 -20.46 -13.82
C ASN A 14 8.65 -20.15 -13.93
N LEU A 15 9.21 -19.59 -12.85
CA LEU A 15 10.62 -19.18 -12.82
C LEU A 15 11.58 -20.38 -12.72
N SER A 16 11.16 -21.51 -12.14
CA SER A 16 12.00 -22.70 -11.98
C SER A 16 12.32 -23.36 -13.33
N THR A 17 11.37 -23.26 -14.27
CA THR A 17 11.49 -23.87 -15.62
C THR A 17 11.71 -22.85 -16.72
N ALA A 18 11.72 -21.55 -16.38
CA ALA A 18 11.76 -20.43 -17.33
C ALA A 18 10.71 -20.59 -18.45
N SER A 19 9.47 -20.88 -18.07
CA SER A 19 8.36 -21.13 -18.99
C SER A 19 7.13 -20.33 -18.59
N TYR A 20 6.18 -20.20 -19.51
CA TYR A 20 4.91 -19.56 -19.25
C TYR A 20 3.75 -20.28 -19.93
N LYS A 21 2.55 -20.05 -19.45
CA LYS A 21 1.29 -20.44 -20.09
C LYS A 21 0.26 -19.35 -19.95
N VAL A 22 -0.69 -19.30 -20.88
CA VAL A 22 -1.83 -18.40 -20.82
C VAL A 22 -3.05 -19.23 -20.46
N GLU A 23 -3.79 -18.80 -19.44
CA GLU A 23 -4.98 -19.45 -18.91
C GLU A 23 -6.18 -18.52 -19.02
N ASP A 24 -7.39 -19.11 -19.09
CA ASP A 24 -8.62 -18.32 -18.98
C ASP A 24 -8.94 -18.07 -17.51
N ILE A 25 -9.34 -16.83 -17.18
CA ILE A 25 -9.89 -16.50 -15.87
C ILE A 25 -11.41 -16.78 -15.91
N PRO A 26 -11.96 -17.57 -14.97
CA PRO A 26 -13.40 -17.84 -14.93
C PRO A 26 -14.25 -16.57 -14.90
N GLU A 27 -15.28 -16.50 -15.73
CA GLU A 27 -16.19 -15.33 -15.78
C GLU A 27 -16.85 -15.06 -14.42
N SER A 28 -17.10 -16.10 -13.63
CA SER A 28 -17.64 -15.99 -12.27
C SER A 28 -16.75 -15.17 -11.34
N TYR A 29 -15.43 -15.23 -11.49
CA TYR A 29 -14.52 -14.44 -10.65
C TYR A 29 -14.73 -12.94 -10.89
N TYR A 30 -14.93 -12.53 -12.13
CA TYR A 30 -15.23 -11.12 -12.44
C TYR A 30 -16.64 -10.73 -11.99
N ARG A 31 -17.61 -11.62 -12.16
CA ARG A 31 -19.00 -11.35 -11.76
C ARG A 31 -19.11 -11.14 -10.25
N GLU A 32 -18.41 -11.96 -9.47
CA GLU A 32 -18.50 -11.95 -8.02
C GLU A 32 -17.50 -10.99 -7.34
N LEU A 33 -16.36 -10.70 -7.99
CA LEU A 33 -15.22 -10.01 -7.35
C LEU A 33 -14.70 -8.80 -8.16
N LEU A 34 -15.28 -8.46 -9.31
CA LEU A 34 -14.90 -7.40 -10.25
C LEU A 34 -13.55 -7.61 -10.94
N GLY A 35 -12.48 -7.83 -10.22
CA GLY A 35 -11.11 -7.89 -10.71
C GLY A 35 -10.12 -7.56 -9.60
N GLY A 36 -8.99 -6.99 -9.93
CA GLY A 36 -8.00 -6.41 -9.02
C GLY A 36 -7.86 -7.16 -7.70
N ARG A 37 -8.19 -6.47 -6.60
CA ARG A 37 -8.04 -6.99 -5.23
C ARG A 37 -8.85 -8.27 -4.99
N GLY A 38 -10.09 -8.32 -5.45
CA GLY A 38 -10.97 -9.47 -5.20
C GLY A 38 -10.50 -10.72 -5.92
N VAL A 39 -10.17 -10.62 -7.22
CA VAL A 39 -9.68 -11.77 -8.01
C VAL A 39 -8.28 -12.21 -7.55
N ALA A 40 -7.40 -11.27 -7.15
CA ALA A 40 -6.11 -11.61 -6.57
C ALA A 40 -6.25 -12.39 -5.26
N ALA A 41 -7.18 -11.99 -4.37
CA ALA A 41 -7.49 -12.70 -3.13
C ALA A 41 -8.04 -14.11 -3.40
N LYS A 42 -8.88 -14.28 -4.44
CA LYS A 42 -9.41 -15.60 -4.82
C LYS A 42 -8.30 -16.54 -5.27
N TYR A 43 -7.41 -16.09 -6.18
CA TYR A 43 -6.27 -16.90 -6.59
C TYR A 43 -5.34 -17.22 -5.42
N TYR A 44 -5.12 -16.28 -4.51
CA TYR A 44 -4.36 -16.55 -3.29
C TYR A 44 -5.04 -17.62 -2.43
N TYR A 45 -6.36 -17.51 -2.21
CA TYR A 45 -7.13 -18.49 -1.43
C TYR A 45 -7.03 -19.90 -2.02
N ASP A 46 -7.12 -20.01 -3.36
CA ASP A 46 -7.10 -21.30 -4.04
C ASP A 46 -5.73 -21.96 -4.10
N GLU A 47 -4.67 -21.15 -4.20
CA GLU A 47 -3.36 -21.65 -4.62
C GLU A 47 -2.24 -21.54 -3.57
N ILE A 48 -2.45 -20.82 -2.45
CA ILE A 48 -1.43 -20.65 -1.42
C ILE A 48 -1.99 -21.14 -0.08
N GLY A 49 -1.45 -22.25 0.43
CA GLY A 49 -1.85 -22.85 1.69
C GLY A 49 -1.39 -22.05 2.92
N ALA A 50 -1.99 -22.35 4.08
CA ALA A 50 -1.61 -21.71 5.33
C ALA A 50 -0.16 -22.03 5.74
N GLU A 51 0.30 -23.24 5.41
CA GLU A 51 1.64 -23.77 5.70
C GLU A 51 2.76 -23.17 4.86
N VAL A 52 2.43 -22.52 3.74
CA VAL A 52 3.40 -21.89 2.86
C VAL A 52 4.02 -20.68 3.56
N SER A 53 5.33 -20.56 3.61
CA SER A 53 6.02 -19.38 4.13
C SER A 53 6.31 -18.35 3.04
N ALA A 54 6.61 -17.10 3.43
CA ALA A 54 6.86 -16.00 2.50
C ALA A 54 7.99 -16.28 1.51
N PHE A 55 9.04 -16.99 1.94
CA PHE A 55 10.20 -17.34 1.12
C PHE A 55 10.19 -18.79 0.61
N SER A 56 9.04 -19.48 0.69
CA SER A 56 8.86 -20.78 0.05
C SER A 56 8.78 -20.64 -1.47
N ASP A 57 9.31 -21.65 -2.20
CA ASP A 57 9.13 -21.76 -3.66
C ASP A 57 7.65 -21.87 -4.03
N ASP A 58 6.81 -22.41 -3.12
CA ASP A 58 5.35 -22.53 -3.27
C ASP A 58 4.60 -21.20 -3.07
N ASN A 59 5.24 -20.20 -2.45
CA ASN A 59 4.64 -18.86 -2.40
C ASN A 59 4.60 -18.29 -3.83
N LYS A 60 3.53 -17.56 -4.13
CA LYS A 60 3.32 -16.93 -5.44
C LYS A 60 3.21 -15.42 -5.30
N ILE A 61 3.54 -14.70 -6.38
CA ILE A 61 3.22 -13.27 -6.50
C ILE A 61 2.13 -13.17 -7.56
N ILE A 62 0.96 -12.66 -7.16
CA ILE A 62 -0.24 -12.55 -7.98
C ILE A 62 -0.47 -11.08 -8.29
N PHE A 63 -0.32 -10.67 -9.55
CA PHE A 63 -0.68 -9.34 -10.02
C PHE A 63 -2.01 -9.40 -10.74
N MET A 64 -2.93 -8.46 -10.45
CA MET A 64 -4.25 -8.46 -11.07
C MET A 64 -4.74 -7.04 -11.37
N THR A 65 -5.20 -6.81 -12.60
CA THR A 65 -5.84 -5.57 -13.03
C THR A 65 -7.34 -5.59 -12.77
N GLY A 66 -7.94 -4.39 -12.66
CA GLY A 66 -9.40 -4.26 -12.62
C GLY A 66 -10.02 -3.94 -13.99
N PRO A 67 -11.34 -3.94 -14.12
CA PRO A 67 -12.01 -3.64 -15.39
C PRO A 67 -11.73 -2.23 -15.93
N LEU A 68 -11.40 -1.28 -15.06
CA LEU A 68 -11.11 0.10 -15.46
C LEU A 68 -9.63 0.36 -15.75
N THR A 69 -8.73 -0.57 -15.39
CA THR A 69 -7.29 -0.44 -15.66
C THR A 69 -7.03 -0.36 -17.16
N GLY A 70 -6.23 0.63 -17.59
CA GLY A 70 -5.83 0.81 -18.99
C GLY A 70 -6.92 1.39 -19.91
N THR A 71 -8.12 1.65 -19.38
CA THR A 71 -9.23 2.25 -20.13
C THR A 71 -9.11 3.78 -20.20
N PRO A 72 -9.97 4.49 -20.96
CA PRO A 72 -10.06 5.95 -20.95
C PRO A 72 -10.55 6.57 -19.64
N VAL A 73 -10.99 5.77 -18.66
CA VAL A 73 -11.43 6.26 -17.33
C VAL A 73 -10.27 6.96 -16.62
N TYR A 74 -10.52 8.15 -16.07
CA TYR A 74 -9.49 8.93 -15.38
C TYR A 74 -8.93 8.16 -14.19
N SER A 75 -7.59 8.11 -14.13
CA SER A 75 -6.86 7.33 -13.12
C SER A 75 -7.21 5.83 -13.08
N GLY A 76 -7.67 5.25 -14.18
CA GLY A 76 -7.77 3.81 -14.41
C GLY A 76 -6.38 3.19 -14.59
N THR A 77 -5.57 3.29 -13.56
CA THR A 77 -4.14 2.94 -13.57
C THR A 77 -3.77 1.91 -12.51
N LYS A 78 -4.64 1.71 -11.51
CA LYS A 78 -4.35 0.82 -10.39
C LYS A 78 -4.40 -0.64 -10.81
N PHE A 79 -3.48 -1.42 -10.23
CA PHE A 79 -3.48 -2.86 -10.24
C PHE A 79 -3.02 -3.39 -8.87
N GLN A 80 -3.37 -4.62 -8.57
CA GLN A 80 -3.23 -5.20 -7.25
C GLN A 80 -2.17 -6.29 -7.23
N LEU A 81 -1.58 -6.49 -6.07
CA LEU A 81 -0.69 -7.59 -5.78
C LEU A 81 -1.23 -8.37 -4.58
N ALA A 82 -1.18 -9.70 -4.62
CA ALA A 82 -1.38 -10.57 -3.47
C ALA A 82 -0.21 -11.55 -3.36
N THR A 83 0.28 -11.76 -2.14
CA THR A 83 1.34 -12.72 -1.82
C THR A 83 1.37 -12.98 -0.31
N LYS A 84 2.18 -13.92 0.15
CA LYS A 84 2.51 -14.06 1.56
C LYS A 84 3.64 -13.11 1.94
N SER A 85 3.43 -12.34 3.00
CA SER A 85 4.32 -11.27 3.45
C SER A 85 5.45 -11.76 4.35
N PRO A 86 6.70 -11.35 4.14
CA PRO A 86 7.77 -11.64 5.10
C PRO A 86 7.68 -10.86 6.42
N LEU A 87 6.79 -9.85 6.51
CA LEU A 87 6.53 -9.14 7.77
C LEU A 87 5.77 -9.99 8.80
N SER A 88 4.90 -10.88 8.35
CA SER A 88 3.97 -11.61 9.23
C SER A 88 3.82 -13.08 8.88
N ASP A 89 4.37 -13.50 7.76
CA ASP A 89 4.15 -14.82 7.16
C ASP A 89 2.65 -15.11 6.90
N LYS A 90 1.91 -14.03 6.56
CA LYS A 90 0.47 -14.04 6.29
C LYS A 90 0.17 -13.36 4.96
N TYR A 91 -1.07 -13.53 4.50
CA TYR A 91 -1.60 -12.83 3.34
C TYR A 91 -1.38 -11.32 3.41
N ILE A 92 -1.01 -10.73 2.29
CA ILE A 92 -1.12 -9.29 2.07
C ILE A 92 -1.69 -8.99 0.69
N CYS A 93 -2.42 -7.86 0.61
CA CYS A 93 -2.70 -7.17 -0.63
C CYS A 93 -1.94 -5.85 -0.67
N SER A 94 -1.46 -5.48 -1.84
CA SER A 94 -0.85 -4.17 -2.08
C SER A 94 -1.31 -3.64 -3.44
N ASN A 95 -1.28 -2.33 -3.64
CA ASN A 95 -1.65 -1.76 -4.94
C ASN A 95 -0.61 -0.75 -5.40
N SER A 96 -0.42 -0.70 -6.73
CA SER A 96 0.38 0.31 -7.37
C SER A 96 -0.41 1.03 -8.46
N SER A 97 0.21 2.03 -9.06
CA SER A 97 -0.27 2.76 -10.24
C SER A 97 0.88 2.84 -11.27
N GLY A 98 0.95 3.88 -12.07
CA GLY A 98 1.94 4.00 -13.13
C GLY A 98 1.43 3.47 -14.46
N TYR A 99 2.29 2.85 -15.24
CA TYR A 99 1.97 2.40 -16.60
C TYR A 99 1.98 0.87 -16.76
N PHE A 100 2.62 0.12 -15.86
CA PHE A 100 2.72 -1.33 -15.98
C PHE A 100 1.34 -2.02 -16.07
N GLY A 101 0.43 -1.75 -15.14
CA GLY A 101 -0.93 -2.34 -15.15
C GLY A 101 -1.72 -2.02 -16.42
N PRO A 102 -1.83 -0.74 -16.85
CA PRO A 102 -2.41 -0.36 -18.13
C PRO A 102 -1.79 -1.07 -19.34
N TYR A 103 -0.47 -1.19 -19.39
CA TYR A 103 0.22 -1.85 -20.51
C TYR A 103 0.04 -3.36 -20.48
N LEU A 104 0.08 -3.99 -19.31
CA LEU A 104 -0.22 -5.41 -19.16
C LEU A 104 -1.60 -5.75 -19.74
N LYS A 105 -2.60 -4.93 -19.41
CA LYS A 105 -3.96 -5.12 -19.92
C LYS A 105 -4.04 -4.86 -21.42
N GLY A 106 -3.33 -3.86 -21.93
CA GLY A 106 -3.18 -3.63 -23.37
C GLY A 106 -2.51 -4.79 -24.10
N ALA A 107 -1.51 -5.43 -23.49
CA ALA A 107 -0.85 -6.62 -24.02
C ALA A 107 -1.73 -7.89 -24.01
N GLY A 108 -2.95 -7.80 -23.45
CA GLY A 108 -3.93 -8.88 -23.50
C GLY A 108 -4.08 -9.71 -22.24
N TYR A 109 -3.55 -9.26 -21.09
CA TYR A 109 -3.60 -10.00 -19.83
C TYR A 109 -4.29 -9.19 -18.73
N ASP A 110 -5.24 -9.82 -18.02
CA ASP A 110 -5.85 -9.23 -16.83
C ASP A 110 -4.98 -9.43 -15.58
N GLY A 111 -4.06 -10.38 -15.59
CA GLY A 111 -3.16 -10.62 -14.48
C GLY A 111 -1.94 -11.46 -14.85
N ILE A 112 -1.02 -11.51 -13.89
CA ILE A 112 0.17 -12.37 -13.91
C ILE A 112 0.26 -13.12 -12.60
N ILE A 113 0.55 -14.43 -12.65
CA ILE A 113 0.97 -15.21 -11.48
C ILE A 113 2.42 -15.66 -11.71
N ILE A 114 3.29 -15.29 -10.76
CA ILE A 114 4.68 -15.74 -10.71
C ILE A 114 4.78 -16.86 -9.71
N GLU A 115 5.25 -18.03 -10.14
CA GLU A 115 5.45 -19.21 -9.32
C GLU A 115 6.86 -19.78 -9.46
N GLY A 116 7.26 -20.62 -8.50
CA GLY A 116 8.60 -21.20 -8.46
C GLY A 116 9.67 -20.15 -8.14
N LYS A 117 10.94 -20.53 -8.36
CA LYS A 117 12.13 -19.71 -8.11
C LYS A 117 13.18 -19.97 -9.17
N SER A 118 13.75 -18.94 -9.74
CA SER A 118 14.85 -19.08 -10.70
C SER A 118 16.15 -19.46 -9.97
N SER A 119 16.94 -20.33 -10.59
CA SER A 119 18.27 -20.70 -10.08
C SER A 119 19.32 -19.59 -10.25
N LYS A 120 19.03 -18.59 -11.08
CA LYS A 120 19.87 -17.42 -11.36
C LYS A 120 19.03 -16.16 -11.43
N PRO A 121 19.60 -14.98 -11.18
CA PRO A 121 18.89 -13.73 -11.37
C PRO A 121 18.34 -13.58 -12.79
N VAL A 122 17.06 -13.25 -12.90
CA VAL A 122 16.36 -13.04 -14.18
C VAL A 122 15.56 -11.74 -14.18
N TYR A 123 15.32 -11.21 -15.38
CA TYR A 123 14.25 -10.24 -15.62
C TYR A 123 13.40 -10.69 -16.82
N ILE A 124 12.19 -10.18 -16.93
CA ILE A 124 11.22 -10.63 -17.93
C ILE A 124 10.73 -9.44 -18.74
N THR A 125 10.68 -9.59 -20.06
CA THR A 125 10.02 -8.63 -20.96
C THR A 125 8.78 -9.26 -21.58
N ILE A 126 7.71 -8.46 -21.68
CA ILE A 126 6.44 -8.80 -22.28
C ILE A 126 6.21 -7.81 -23.43
N ASP A 127 6.17 -8.29 -24.66
CA ASP A 127 5.86 -7.50 -25.86
C ASP A 127 4.65 -8.16 -26.52
N ASP A 128 3.45 -7.67 -26.14
CA ASP A 128 2.17 -8.30 -26.41
C ASP A 128 2.16 -9.80 -26.04
N ASP A 129 2.16 -10.72 -26.99
CA ASP A 129 2.15 -12.18 -26.77
C ASP A 129 3.56 -12.81 -26.69
N SER A 130 4.60 -12.02 -26.86
CA SER A 130 6.00 -12.46 -26.78
C SER A 130 6.57 -12.27 -25.38
N ILE A 131 6.82 -13.37 -24.66
CA ILE A 131 7.37 -13.36 -23.30
C ILE A 131 8.80 -13.86 -23.35
N SER A 132 9.75 -13.06 -22.87
CA SER A 132 11.17 -13.39 -22.89
C SER A 132 11.81 -13.32 -21.52
N PHE A 133 12.63 -14.34 -21.21
CA PHE A 133 13.44 -14.42 -19.98
C PHE A 133 14.87 -14.01 -20.31
N HIS A 134 15.44 -13.14 -19.48
CA HIS A 134 16.77 -12.60 -19.66
C HIS A 134 17.62 -12.79 -18.40
N ASP A 135 18.92 -12.94 -18.56
CA ASP A 135 19.88 -12.95 -17.45
C ASP A 135 19.95 -11.55 -16.80
N ALA A 136 19.73 -11.48 -15.49
CA ALA A 136 19.78 -10.25 -14.73
C ALA A 136 21.09 -10.07 -13.93
N GLY A 137 22.06 -10.99 -14.05
CA GLY A 137 23.29 -10.95 -13.24
C GLY A 137 24.04 -9.62 -13.32
N HIS A 138 24.03 -8.96 -14.48
CA HIS A 138 24.71 -7.69 -14.71
C HIS A 138 23.93 -6.45 -14.22
N ILE A 139 22.65 -6.61 -13.82
CA ILE A 139 21.83 -5.54 -13.23
C ILE A 139 21.51 -5.78 -11.76
N MET A 140 22.02 -6.84 -11.15
CA MET A 140 21.96 -7.03 -9.71
C MET A 140 22.77 -5.94 -8.99
N GLY A 141 22.30 -5.51 -7.82
CA GLY A 141 22.88 -4.40 -7.05
C GLY A 141 22.50 -3.01 -7.56
N LYS A 142 21.92 -2.90 -8.77
CA LYS A 142 21.43 -1.62 -9.30
C LYS A 142 20.18 -1.16 -8.58
N THR A 143 20.07 0.16 -8.41
CA THR A 143 18.86 0.83 -7.92
C THR A 143 17.71 0.66 -8.91
N THR A 144 16.49 0.92 -8.45
CA THR A 144 15.28 0.85 -9.30
C THR A 144 15.36 1.84 -10.47
N PHE A 145 15.94 3.02 -10.26
CA PHE A 145 16.14 4.04 -11.30
C PHE A 145 17.11 3.54 -12.38
N GLU A 146 18.25 2.98 -11.99
CA GLU A 146 19.23 2.40 -12.92
C GLU A 146 18.65 1.22 -13.72
N VAL A 147 17.71 0.47 -13.16
CA VAL A 147 17.01 -0.60 -13.88
C VAL A 147 16.06 -0.03 -14.93
N ILE A 148 15.33 1.06 -14.62
CA ILE A 148 14.48 1.75 -15.60
C ILE A 148 15.32 2.27 -16.78
N ASP A 149 16.44 2.94 -16.48
CA ASP A 149 17.38 3.42 -17.51
C ASP A 149 17.91 2.27 -18.37
N TYR A 150 18.24 1.14 -17.76
CA TYR A 150 18.67 -0.06 -18.47
C TYR A 150 17.58 -0.59 -19.41
N MET A 151 16.32 -0.66 -18.97
CA MET A 151 15.21 -1.13 -19.81
C MET A 151 14.94 -0.18 -20.98
N GLU A 152 15.07 1.12 -20.78
CA GLU A 152 14.96 2.11 -21.85
C GLU A 152 16.08 1.90 -22.89
N GLN A 153 17.34 1.80 -22.46
CA GLN A 153 18.49 1.68 -23.34
C GLN A 153 18.54 0.35 -24.10
N THR A 154 18.11 -0.74 -23.45
CA THR A 154 18.30 -2.11 -24.00
C THR A 154 17.07 -2.59 -24.78
N HIS A 155 15.86 -2.22 -24.36
CA HIS A 155 14.61 -2.73 -24.91
C HIS A 155 13.69 -1.63 -25.49
N ASP A 156 14.12 -0.37 -25.43
CA ASP A 156 13.26 0.78 -25.80
C ASP A 156 11.94 0.77 -25.00
N ILE A 157 12.03 0.42 -23.70
CA ILE A 157 10.88 0.41 -22.75
C ILE A 157 11.11 1.50 -21.71
N LYS A 158 10.51 2.65 -21.92
CA LYS A 158 10.59 3.81 -21.02
C LYS A 158 9.53 3.82 -19.93
N ARG A 159 8.41 3.15 -20.17
CA ARG A 159 7.26 3.04 -19.29
C ARG A 159 6.78 1.60 -19.27
N GLY A 160 6.10 1.19 -18.20
CA GLY A 160 5.66 -0.18 -18.03
C GLY A 160 6.74 -1.06 -17.41
N VAL A 161 7.60 -0.49 -16.55
CA VAL A 161 8.68 -1.19 -15.84
C VAL A 161 8.35 -1.32 -14.38
N MET A 162 8.52 -2.51 -13.82
CA MET A 162 8.57 -2.72 -12.37
C MET A 162 9.83 -3.49 -11.98
N SER A 163 10.43 -3.13 -10.84
CA SER A 163 11.69 -3.72 -10.38
C SER A 163 11.83 -3.67 -8.86
N ILE A 164 12.79 -4.45 -8.36
CA ILE A 164 13.28 -4.34 -6.99
C ILE A 164 14.63 -3.65 -6.97
N GLY A 165 14.89 -2.91 -5.89
CA GLY A 165 16.19 -2.37 -5.56
C GLY A 165 17.01 -3.32 -4.68
N PRO A 166 18.17 -2.85 -4.16
CA PRO A 166 19.03 -3.61 -3.26
C PRO A 166 18.31 -4.16 -2.03
N ALA A 167 17.32 -3.45 -1.48
CA ALA A 167 16.54 -3.91 -0.34
C ALA A 167 15.76 -5.20 -0.63
N GLY A 168 15.19 -5.33 -1.83
CA GLY A 168 14.50 -6.55 -2.26
C GLY A 168 15.47 -7.71 -2.45
N GLU A 169 16.63 -7.46 -3.08
CA GLU A 169 17.68 -8.44 -3.27
C GLU A 169 18.24 -8.98 -1.94
N ASN A 170 18.37 -8.10 -0.93
CA ASN A 170 18.83 -8.43 0.41
C ASN A 170 17.71 -8.90 1.35
N ARG A 171 16.50 -9.14 0.84
CA ARG A 171 15.35 -9.63 1.62
C ARG A 171 15.03 -8.77 2.85
N VAL A 172 15.08 -7.45 2.70
CA VAL A 172 14.55 -6.55 3.74
C VAL A 172 13.05 -6.80 3.86
N SER A 173 12.56 -7.13 5.05
CA SER A 173 11.20 -7.67 5.26
C SER A 173 10.07 -6.73 4.81
N TYR A 174 10.37 -5.47 4.55
CA TYR A 174 9.43 -4.43 4.08
C TYR A 174 9.89 -3.74 2.79
N SER A 175 10.73 -4.42 2.00
CA SER A 175 11.08 -3.92 0.67
C SER A 175 9.89 -3.95 -0.28
N CYS A 176 9.85 -2.99 -1.19
CA CYS A 176 8.78 -2.82 -2.17
C CYS A 176 9.18 -3.23 -3.59
N ILE A 177 8.16 -3.46 -4.43
CA ILE A 177 8.33 -3.51 -5.88
C ILE A 177 8.02 -2.12 -6.41
N GLN A 178 9.02 -1.47 -6.98
CA GLN A 178 8.87 -0.16 -7.60
C GLN A 178 8.27 -0.31 -8.99
N VAL A 179 7.32 0.57 -9.33
CA VAL A 179 6.65 0.64 -10.63
C VAL A 179 6.83 2.06 -11.14
N GLU A 180 7.93 2.33 -11.84
CA GLU A 180 8.36 3.70 -12.22
C GLU A 180 8.44 4.61 -10.98
N ASP A 181 7.63 5.69 -10.97
CA ASP A 181 7.54 6.65 -9.84
C ASP A 181 6.51 6.19 -8.77
N ARG A 182 6.04 4.94 -8.80
CA ARG A 182 5.04 4.37 -7.88
C ARG A 182 5.50 3.02 -7.38
N SER A 183 4.85 2.51 -6.33
CA SER A 183 5.27 1.22 -5.75
C SER A 183 4.10 0.38 -5.25
N PHE A 184 4.31 -0.93 -5.17
CA PHE A 184 3.62 -1.79 -4.22
C PHE A 184 4.31 -1.60 -2.88
N GLY A 185 4.01 -0.47 -2.24
CA GLY A 185 4.84 0.14 -1.20
C GLY A 185 4.83 -0.58 0.15
N ARG A 186 3.84 -1.42 0.46
CA ARG A 186 3.74 -2.04 1.77
C ARG A 186 3.57 -3.55 1.70
N GLY A 187 4.09 -4.26 2.72
CA GLY A 187 3.92 -5.71 2.89
C GLY A 187 5.11 -6.56 2.46
N GLY A 188 6.24 -5.98 2.05
CA GLY A 188 7.48 -6.72 1.80
C GLY A 188 7.51 -7.53 0.51
N SER A 189 6.65 -7.21 -0.46
CA SER A 189 6.59 -7.92 -1.75
C SER A 189 7.90 -7.90 -2.55
N GLY A 190 8.73 -6.86 -2.36
CA GLY A 190 10.06 -6.78 -2.96
C GLY A 190 11.01 -7.88 -2.50
N ALA A 191 10.95 -8.24 -1.21
CA ALA A 191 11.76 -9.34 -0.67
C ALA A 191 11.32 -10.71 -1.23
N VAL A 192 10.01 -10.91 -1.43
CA VAL A 192 9.50 -12.14 -2.08
C VAL A 192 9.96 -12.21 -3.53
N MET A 193 9.92 -11.12 -4.27
CA MET A 193 10.41 -11.04 -5.64
C MET A 193 11.92 -11.28 -5.71
N GLY A 194 12.69 -10.71 -4.76
CA GLY A 194 14.14 -10.91 -4.63
C GLY A 194 14.50 -12.35 -4.28
N ASP A 195 13.77 -12.97 -3.34
CA ASP A 195 13.96 -14.39 -3.01
C ASP A 195 13.76 -15.29 -4.22
N LYS A 196 12.81 -14.98 -5.09
CA LYS A 196 12.57 -15.70 -6.34
C LYS A 196 13.62 -15.44 -7.44
N ASN A 197 14.65 -14.66 -7.17
CA ASN A 197 15.66 -14.21 -8.14
C ASN A 197 15.07 -13.44 -9.33
N LEU A 198 13.93 -12.77 -9.16
CA LEU A 198 13.30 -11.93 -10.18
C LEU A 198 13.65 -10.45 -9.93
N LYS A 199 14.50 -9.88 -10.78
CA LYS A 199 14.97 -8.49 -10.63
C LYS A 199 13.98 -7.45 -11.13
N ALA A 200 13.38 -7.73 -12.30
CA ALA A 200 12.47 -6.79 -12.95
C ALA A 200 11.50 -7.48 -13.92
N MET A 201 10.41 -6.77 -14.21
CA MET A 201 9.52 -7.07 -15.33
C MET A 201 9.22 -5.80 -16.11
N ALA A 202 9.13 -5.90 -17.44
CA ALA A 202 8.80 -4.78 -18.29
C ALA A 202 7.77 -5.18 -19.35
N VAL A 203 6.80 -4.32 -19.61
CA VAL A 203 5.72 -4.54 -20.58
C VAL A 203 5.72 -3.46 -21.63
N LYS A 204 5.67 -3.84 -22.91
CA LYS A 204 5.49 -2.97 -24.05
C LYS A 204 4.26 -3.38 -24.84
N THR A 205 3.42 -2.43 -25.21
CA THR A 205 2.24 -2.64 -26.05
C THR A 205 1.80 -1.35 -26.73
N ASN A 206 1.21 -1.46 -27.90
CA ASN A 206 0.48 -0.39 -28.58
C ASN A 206 -1.04 -0.65 -28.61
N ASN A 207 -1.48 -1.77 -28.08
CA ASN A 207 -2.87 -2.17 -28.08
C ASN A 207 -3.68 -1.39 -27.04
N LYS A 208 -5.00 -1.38 -27.23
CA LYS A 208 -5.95 -0.72 -26.33
C LYS A 208 -6.92 -1.74 -25.75
N VAL A 209 -7.35 -1.49 -24.53
CA VAL A 209 -8.42 -2.27 -23.90
C VAL A 209 -9.71 -2.11 -24.69
N LYS A 210 -10.36 -3.23 -25.01
CA LYS A 210 -11.68 -3.24 -25.67
C LYS A 210 -12.74 -2.72 -24.72
N LEU A 211 -13.65 -1.90 -25.20
CA LEU A 211 -14.73 -1.29 -24.45
C LEU A 211 -16.08 -1.73 -25.03
N HIS A 212 -17.10 -1.86 -24.19
CA HIS A 212 -18.46 -2.16 -24.63
C HIS A 212 -19.05 -0.99 -25.43
N ASN A 213 -19.00 0.23 -24.88
CA ASN A 213 -19.53 1.43 -25.51
C ASN A 213 -18.52 2.59 -25.40
N GLU A 214 -17.57 2.61 -26.33
CA GLU A 214 -16.50 3.61 -26.33
C GLU A 214 -17.03 5.04 -26.48
N LYS A 215 -18.08 5.24 -27.29
CA LYS A 215 -18.65 6.58 -27.53
C LYS A 215 -19.28 7.14 -26.25
N ALA A 216 -20.16 6.40 -25.61
CA ALA A 216 -20.80 6.83 -24.36
C ALA A 216 -19.77 7.07 -23.24
N LEU A 217 -18.76 6.20 -23.12
CA LEU A 217 -17.68 6.40 -22.17
C LEU A 217 -16.91 7.70 -22.43
N ARG A 218 -16.53 8.00 -23.68
CA ARG A 218 -15.83 9.23 -24.02
C ARG A 218 -16.65 10.48 -23.72
N GLU A 219 -17.94 10.47 -24.04
CA GLU A 219 -18.88 11.56 -23.72
C GLU A 219 -18.96 11.78 -22.21
N TYR A 220 -19.14 10.70 -21.44
CA TYR A 220 -19.17 10.75 -19.98
C TYR A 220 -17.86 11.31 -19.40
N MET A 221 -16.70 10.81 -19.84
CA MET A 221 -15.40 11.27 -19.37
C MET A 221 -15.15 12.74 -19.69
N THR A 222 -15.54 13.19 -20.89
CA THR A 222 -15.41 14.60 -21.30
C THR A 222 -16.27 15.51 -20.43
N ALA A 223 -17.51 15.11 -20.12
CA ALA A 223 -18.41 15.87 -19.24
C ALA A 223 -17.88 15.97 -17.80
N ASN A 224 -17.15 14.95 -17.31
CA ASN A 224 -16.68 14.86 -15.94
C ASN A 224 -15.23 15.30 -15.72
N VAL A 225 -14.46 15.67 -16.75
CA VAL A 225 -13.05 16.08 -16.60
C VAL A 225 -12.89 17.27 -15.65
N LYS A 226 -13.79 18.24 -15.76
CA LYS A 226 -13.80 19.42 -14.91
C LYS A 226 -14.04 19.07 -13.45
N ALA A 227 -15.04 18.23 -13.18
CA ALA A 227 -15.34 17.75 -11.82
C ALA A 227 -14.15 17.00 -11.19
N CYS A 228 -13.42 16.18 -11.98
CA CYS A 228 -12.24 15.48 -11.49
C CYS A 228 -11.08 16.41 -11.15
N LYS A 229 -10.84 17.41 -11.98
CA LYS A 229 -9.71 18.36 -11.85
C LYS A 229 -10.00 19.41 -10.78
N GLU A 230 -11.15 20.06 -10.87
CA GLU A 230 -11.55 21.15 -9.96
C GLU A 230 -12.08 20.63 -8.61
N GLY A 231 -12.51 19.38 -8.53
CA GLY A 231 -12.91 18.74 -7.27
C GLY A 231 -11.74 18.41 -6.33
N LYS A 232 -10.49 18.54 -6.79
CA LYS A 232 -9.28 18.22 -6.03
C LYS A 232 -8.15 19.26 -6.16
N PRO A 233 -8.43 20.58 -6.03
CA PRO A 233 -7.45 21.62 -6.31
C PRO A 233 -6.24 21.57 -5.38
N THR A 234 -6.44 21.25 -4.10
CA THR A 234 -5.35 21.12 -3.11
C THR A 234 -4.49 19.89 -3.35
N HIS A 235 -5.05 18.80 -3.86
CA HIS A 235 -4.22 17.66 -4.29
C HIS A 235 -3.35 18.00 -5.49
N THR A 236 -3.84 18.80 -6.44
CA THR A 236 -3.03 19.26 -7.57
C THR A 236 -1.94 20.23 -7.14
N SER A 237 -2.20 21.11 -6.17
CA SER A 237 -1.24 22.13 -5.74
C SER A 237 -0.25 21.67 -4.68
N HIS A 238 -0.68 20.83 -3.73
CA HIS A 238 0.09 20.44 -2.52
C HIS A 238 0.21 18.92 -2.35
N GLY A 239 -0.43 18.12 -3.18
CA GLY A 239 -0.44 16.66 -3.00
C GLY A 239 -1.11 16.22 -1.71
N THR A 240 -0.74 15.05 -1.22
CA THR A 240 -1.18 14.55 0.10
C THR A 240 -0.47 15.25 1.26
N ALA A 241 0.67 15.90 1.02
CA ALA A 241 1.38 16.71 2.01
C ALA A 241 0.49 17.79 2.67
N GLN A 242 -0.60 18.22 2.01
CA GLN A 242 -1.61 19.14 2.56
C GLN A 242 -2.17 18.72 3.92
N TYR A 243 -2.09 17.44 4.27
CA TYR A 243 -2.62 16.93 5.53
C TYR A 243 -1.67 17.12 6.71
N THR A 244 -0.39 17.41 6.51
CA THR A 244 0.63 17.49 7.58
C THR A 244 0.24 18.52 8.65
N GLU A 245 -0.10 19.74 8.22
CA GLU A 245 -0.47 20.83 9.12
C GLU A 245 -1.75 20.50 9.91
N VAL A 246 -2.82 20.16 9.24
CA VAL A 246 -4.12 19.92 9.90
C VAL A 246 -4.08 18.72 10.84
N ILE A 247 -3.36 17.66 10.50
CA ILE A 247 -3.23 16.46 11.36
C ILE A 247 -2.38 16.77 12.59
N ASN A 248 -1.31 17.56 12.44
CA ASN A 248 -0.49 18.02 13.57
C ASN A 248 -1.29 18.93 14.52
N ASP A 249 -1.99 19.93 13.99
CA ASP A 249 -2.78 20.89 14.77
C ASP A 249 -3.92 20.21 15.54
N LEU A 250 -4.54 19.19 14.96
CA LEU A 250 -5.59 18.41 15.62
C LEU A 250 -5.07 17.43 16.69
N GLY A 251 -3.73 17.31 16.86
CA GLY A 251 -3.15 16.37 17.82
C GLY A 251 -3.35 14.90 17.39
N CYS A 252 -3.20 14.64 16.10
CA CYS A 252 -3.39 13.32 15.49
C CYS A 252 -2.18 12.85 14.68
N TYR A 253 -1.02 13.55 14.79
CA TYR A 253 0.18 13.23 14.05
C TYR A 253 1.05 12.21 14.80
N SER A 254 1.72 11.32 14.09
CA SER A 254 2.64 10.37 14.72
C SER A 254 3.99 11.03 14.97
N VAL A 255 4.37 11.19 16.24
CA VAL A 255 5.60 11.91 16.62
C VAL A 255 6.44 11.08 17.58
N ALA A 256 7.77 11.07 17.33
CA ALA A 256 8.75 10.40 18.17
C ALA A 256 8.36 8.95 18.52
N ASN A 257 8.19 8.11 17.52
CA ASN A 257 7.67 6.74 17.65
C ASN A 257 6.35 6.67 18.45
N PHE A 258 5.40 7.57 18.16
CA PHE A 258 4.08 7.66 18.85
C PHE A 258 4.15 7.98 20.35
N GLN A 259 5.23 8.62 20.83
CA GLN A 259 5.28 9.13 22.21
C GLN A 259 4.35 10.34 22.40
N THR A 260 4.11 11.11 21.35
CA THR A 260 3.21 12.26 21.33
C THR A 260 2.50 12.39 19.98
N ALA A 261 1.49 13.27 19.91
CA ALA A 261 0.66 13.50 18.72
C ALA A 261 0.81 14.90 18.13
N VAL A 262 1.77 15.69 18.63
CA VAL A 262 2.05 17.05 18.18
C VAL A 262 3.57 17.23 18.04
N LEU A 263 4.00 17.59 16.84
CA LEU A 263 5.37 17.99 16.54
C LEU A 263 5.48 19.50 16.65
N GLU A 264 6.33 19.98 17.57
CA GLU A 264 6.63 21.40 17.72
C GLU A 264 7.48 21.89 16.54
N ASP A 265 7.39 23.16 16.21
CA ASP A 265 8.15 23.81 15.12
C ASP A 265 8.00 23.13 13.74
N ALA A 266 6.89 22.41 13.52
CA ALA A 266 6.66 21.60 12.34
C ALA A 266 6.46 22.39 11.02
N SER A 267 6.39 23.71 11.08
CA SER A 267 6.10 24.55 9.89
C SER A 267 7.08 24.35 8.73
N SER A 268 8.34 24.00 9.04
CA SER A 268 9.37 23.72 8.03
C SER A 268 9.11 22.46 7.18
N ILE A 269 8.21 21.57 7.64
CA ILE A 269 7.82 20.35 6.91
C ILE A 269 6.38 20.36 6.44
N TYR A 270 5.69 21.51 6.49
CA TYR A 270 4.35 21.66 5.94
C TYR A 270 4.36 21.77 4.40
N ALA A 271 3.23 21.44 3.80
CA ALA A 271 3.08 21.48 2.34
C ALA A 271 3.33 22.87 1.74
N THR A 272 3.05 23.94 2.48
CA THR A 272 3.30 25.33 2.08
C THR A 272 4.81 25.58 1.91
N GLU A 273 5.64 25.08 2.82
CA GLU A 273 7.09 25.18 2.75
C GLU A 273 7.65 24.34 1.61
N MET A 274 7.14 23.11 1.47
CA MET A 274 7.47 22.23 0.34
C MET A 274 7.24 22.91 -1.02
N VAL A 275 6.05 23.50 -1.21
CA VAL A 275 5.67 24.14 -2.47
C VAL A 275 6.52 25.39 -2.72
N LYS A 276 6.79 26.18 -1.71
CA LYS A 276 7.53 27.43 -1.81
C LYS A 276 8.99 27.24 -2.18
N ASN A 277 9.68 26.27 -1.55
CA ASN A 277 11.12 26.17 -1.60
C ASN A 277 11.64 25.02 -2.46
N TYR A 278 10.87 23.94 -2.62
CA TYR A 278 11.39 22.71 -3.24
C TYR A 278 10.63 22.26 -4.48
N LYS A 279 9.33 22.55 -4.60
CA LYS A 279 8.53 22.08 -5.73
C LYS A 279 9.00 22.65 -7.05
N THR A 280 9.24 21.76 -8.04
CA THR A 280 9.62 22.09 -9.41
C THR A 280 8.53 21.76 -10.43
N GLY A 281 7.60 20.86 -10.09
CA GLY A 281 6.54 20.44 -11.01
C GLY A 281 5.55 19.45 -10.39
N ASN A 282 4.70 18.91 -11.26
CA ASN A 282 3.78 17.83 -10.92
C ASN A 282 4.03 16.62 -11.83
N ALA A 283 3.90 15.42 -11.27
CA ALA A 283 3.85 14.17 -12.03
C ALA A 283 2.46 13.53 -11.96
N ALA A 284 2.09 12.81 -13.01
CA ALA A 284 0.78 12.17 -13.14
C ALA A 284 0.91 10.70 -13.50
N CYS A 285 0.10 9.86 -12.87
CA CYS A 285 -0.13 8.48 -13.31
C CYS A 285 -0.89 8.44 -14.64
N TYR A 286 -0.98 7.27 -15.27
CA TYR A 286 -1.69 7.05 -16.52
C TYR A 286 -3.07 7.71 -16.52
N ARG A 287 -3.33 8.62 -17.48
CA ARG A 287 -4.59 9.36 -17.67
C ARG A 287 -5.14 10.05 -16.41
N CYS A 288 -4.29 10.48 -15.48
CA CYS A 288 -4.74 11.17 -14.28
C CYS A 288 -4.79 12.70 -14.48
N PRO A 289 -5.97 13.35 -14.35
CA PRO A 289 -6.08 14.80 -14.50
C PRO A 289 -5.66 15.57 -13.24
N VAL A 290 -5.51 14.89 -12.08
CA VAL A 290 -5.18 15.53 -10.79
C VAL A 290 -3.69 15.82 -10.67
N ALA A 291 -2.83 14.91 -11.17
CA ALA A 291 -1.37 15.05 -11.10
C ALA A 291 -0.88 15.41 -9.67
N CYS A 292 -1.24 14.57 -8.69
CA CYS A 292 -1.06 14.88 -7.26
C CYS A 292 0.39 14.72 -6.77
N ALA A 293 1.28 14.09 -7.52
CA ALA A 293 2.70 14.00 -7.15
C ALA A 293 3.36 15.38 -7.28
N GLN A 294 3.98 15.82 -6.20
CA GLN A 294 4.66 17.11 -6.10
C GLN A 294 6.15 16.88 -6.29
N VAL A 295 6.65 16.99 -7.50
CA VAL A 295 8.09 16.82 -7.78
C VAL A 295 8.87 17.94 -7.10
N CYS A 296 9.76 17.56 -6.18
CA CYS A 296 10.60 18.45 -5.39
C CYS A 296 12.07 18.22 -5.73
N GLU A 297 12.85 19.29 -5.71
CA GLU A 297 14.31 19.28 -5.93
C GLU A 297 15.02 20.07 -4.85
N VAL A 298 16.09 19.51 -4.29
CA VAL A 298 17.00 20.19 -3.38
C VAL A 298 18.07 20.92 -4.17
N LYS A 299 18.03 22.26 -4.17
CA LYS A 299 18.90 23.10 -5.01
C LYS A 299 20.25 23.44 -4.39
N GLU A 300 20.36 23.36 -3.05
CA GLU A 300 21.56 23.71 -2.28
C GLU A 300 21.70 22.85 -1.03
N GLY A 301 22.80 23.00 -0.31
CA GLY A 301 23.09 22.25 0.92
C GLY A 301 23.65 20.83 0.67
N PRO A 302 23.72 20.01 1.74
CA PRO A 302 24.36 18.68 1.67
C PRO A 302 23.64 17.69 0.76
N PHE A 303 22.35 17.89 0.54
CA PHE A 303 21.51 17.00 -0.29
C PHE A 303 21.22 17.56 -1.68
N LYS A 304 21.99 18.57 -2.12
CA LYS A 304 21.82 19.17 -3.45
C LYS A 304 21.75 18.14 -4.56
N GLY A 305 20.74 18.26 -5.42
CA GLY A 305 20.47 17.36 -6.54
C GLY A 305 19.54 16.20 -6.18
N ALA A 306 19.09 16.07 -4.93
CA ALA A 306 18.06 15.11 -4.59
C ALA A 306 16.71 15.53 -5.20
N ILE A 307 16.03 14.57 -5.85
CA ILE A 307 14.72 14.75 -6.50
C ILE A 307 13.79 13.63 -6.06
N SER A 308 12.63 13.97 -5.53
CA SER A 308 11.55 13.03 -5.21
C SER A 308 10.20 13.74 -5.09
N ASP A 309 9.13 12.99 -4.81
CA ASP A 309 7.77 13.50 -4.61
C ASP A 309 7.20 13.05 -3.24
N PRO A 310 7.73 13.58 -2.11
CA PRO A 310 7.34 13.12 -0.79
C PRO A 310 5.86 13.36 -0.52
N GLU A 311 5.14 12.26 -0.24
CA GLU A 311 3.74 12.28 0.17
C GLU A 311 3.61 12.45 1.70
N PHE A 312 2.40 12.74 2.18
CA PHE A 312 2.10 12.89 3.61
C PHE A 312 2.69 11.76 4.47
N GLU A 313 2.57 10.52 4.01
CA GLU A 313 3.06 9.37 4.77
C GLU A 313 4.59 9.35 4.91
N THR A 314 5.31 9.75 3.87
CA THR A 314 6.78 9.89 3.92
C THR A 314 7.19 11.04 4.85
N ILE A 315 6.50 12.19 4.74
CA ILE A 315 6.74 13.34 5.63
C ILE A 315 6.43 12.95 7.08
N GLY A 316 5.34 12.19 7.32
CA GLY A 316 5.00 11.68 8.63
C GLY A 316 6.00 10.69 9.20
N ALA A 317 6.51 9.80 8.36
CA ALA A 317 7.48 8.78 8.77
C ALA A 317 8.83 9.39 9.19
N PHE A 318 9.39 10.27 8.39
CA PHE A 318 10.71 10.88 8.70
C PHE A 318 10.57 12.19 9.48
N GLY A 319 9.66 13.08 9.08
CA GLY A 319 9.43 14.36 9.75
C GLY A 319 8.74 14.20 11.09
N GLY A 320 7.64 13.43 11.16
CA GLY A 320 6.89 13.17 12.37
C GLY A 320 7.59 12.18 13.30
N GLN A 321 7.65 10.92 12.89
CA GLN A 321 8.11 9.83 13.76
C GLN A 321 9.59 9.94 14.14
N CYS A 322 10.46 10.36 13.20
CA CYS A 322 11.89 10.61 13.47
C CYS A 322 12.20 12.05 13.91
N CYS A 323 11.20 12.94 13.93
CA CYS A 323 11.32 14.36 14.27
C CYS A 323 12.27 15.17 13.36
N VAL A 324 12.47 14.79 12.10
CA VAL A 324 13.33 15.50 11.16
C VAL A 324 12.61 16.75 10.63
N LEU A 325 13.09 17.93 10.98
CA LEU A 325 12.54 19.22 10.55
C LEU A 325 13.21 19.79 9.29
N ASP A 326 14.25 19.13 8.77
CA ASP A 326 14.90 19.48 7.51
C ASP A 326 14.16 18.80 6.32
N PHE A 327 13.41 19.60 5.56
CA PHE A 327 12.67 19.08 4.41
C PHE A 327 13.59 18.55 3.30
N ALA A 328 14.80 19.09 3.15
CA ALA A 328 15.78 18.58 2.18
C ALA A 328 16.24 17.17 2.53
N ALA A 329 16.41 16.85 3.82
CA ALA A 329 16.69 15.50 4.29
C ALA A 329 15.51 14.54 4.02
N ILE A 330 14.26 14.99 4.16
CA ILE A 330 13.05 14.19 3.83
C ILE A 330 12.98 13.89 2.34
N ILE A 331 13.26 14.86 1.45
CA ILE A 331 13.34 14.63 0.01
C ILE A 331 14.40 13.58 -0.32
N LYS A 332 15.60 13.71 0.29
CA LYS A 332 16.67 12.74 0.09
C LYS A 332 16.32 11.35 0.60
N ALA A 333 15.71 11.26 1.77
CA ALA A 333 15.26 9.99 2.34
C ALA A 333 14.21 9.30 1.46
N ASN A 334 13.24 10.07 0.90
CA ASN A 334 12.27 9.53 -0.06
C ASN A 334 12.96 9.00 -1.33
N GLN A 335 13.87 9.79 -1.92
CA GLN A 335 14.63 9.37 -3.09
C GLN A 335 15.39 8.07 -2.85
N ASP A 336 16.04 7.95 -1.68
CA ASP A 336 16.79 6.75 -1.33
C ASP A 336 15.87 5.53 -1.11
N CYS A 337 14.71 5.72 -0.50
CA CYS A 337 13.73 4.66 -0.35
C CYS A 337 13.24 4.15 -1.71
N ASP A 338 12.95 5.04 -2.64
CA ASP A 338 12.54 4.67 -4.00
C ASP A 338 13.68 3.96 -4.75
N ALA A 339 14.90 4.50 -4.68
CA ALA A 339 16.09 3.91 -5.30
C ALA A 339 16.42 2.51 -4.77
N PHE A 340 16.32 2.32 -3.46
CA PHE A 340 16.62 1.04 -2.82
C PHE A 340 15.45 0.06 -2.83
N GLY A 341 14.23 0.53 -3.11
CA GLY A 341 13.00 -0.27 -3.08
C GLY A 341 12.55 -0.60 -1.65
N ILE A 342 12.35 0.43 -0.80
CA ILE A 342 11.97 0.31 0.61
C ILE A 342 10.66 1.06 0.90
N ASP A 343 9.81 0.50 1.76
CA ASP A 343 8.63 1.18 2.33
C ASP A 343 9.06 2.34 3.23
N THR A 344 8.79 3.59 2.82
CA THR A 344 9.13 4.79 3.58
C THR A 344 8.51 4.80 4.98
N MET A 345 7.26 4.31 5.09
CA MET A 345 6.50 4.30 6.35
C MET A 345 7.11 3.30 7.34
N GLN A 346 7.35 2.06 6.90
CA GLN A 346 7.95 1.04 7.76
C GLN A 346 9.39 1.44 8.12
N ALA A 347 10.19 1.91 7.16
CA ALA A 347 11.56 2.35 7.41
C ALA A 347 11.62 3.49 8.43
N GLY A 348 10.78 4.52 8.27
CA GLY A 348 10.72 5.63 9.23
C GLY A 348 10.31 5.17 10.63
N THR A 349 9.30 4.28 10.74
CA THR A 349 8.90 3.71 12.04
C THR A 349 10.03 2.88 12.66
N MET A 350 10.75 2.07 11.89
CA MET A 350 11.87 1.26 12.40
C MET A 350 13.06 2.13 12.83
N ILE A 351 13.32 3.23 12.11
CA ILE A 351 14.35 4.20 12.51
C ILE A 351 13.92 4.95 13.78
N ALA A 352 12.68 5.40 13.87
CA ALA A 352 12.12 6.04 15.06
C ALA A 352 12.14 5.09 16.29
N PHE A 353 11.85 3.81 16.07
CA PHE A 353 12.02 2.77 17.08
C PHE A 353 13.47 2.68 17.57
N ALA A 354 14.48 2.69 16.68
CA ALA A 354 15.89 2.69 17.08
C ALA A 354 16.27 3.97 17.84
N MET A 355 15.75 5.15 17.44
CA MET A 355 15.93 6.41 18.16
C MET A 355 15.34 6.33 19.57
N GLU A 356 14.16 5.71 19.75
CA GLU A 356 13.58 5.52 21.07
C GLU A 356 14.39 4.52 21.91
N LEU A 357 14.87 3.42 21.35
CA LEU A 357 15.74 2.49 22.07
C LEU A 357 17.02 3.19 22.56
N ASN A 358 17.61 4.05 21.73
CA ASN A 358 18.76 4.87 22.11
C ASN A 358 18.41 5.87 23.23
N GLN A 359 17.31 6.60 23.11
CA GLN A 359 16.80 7.52 24.13
C GLN A 359 16.64 6.83 25.50
N ARG A 360 16.29 5.56 25.50
CA ARG A 360 16.08 4.75 26.71
C ARG A 360 17.34 4.01 27.18
N GLY A 361 18.48 4.18 26.49
CA GLY A 361 19.74 3.51 26.84
C GLY A 361 19.70 1.98 26.65
N LEU A 362 18.87 1.49 25.74
CA LEU A 362 18.71 0.07 25.44
C LEU A 362 19.68 -0.45 24.36
N LEU A 363 20.27 0.46 23.57
CA LEU A 363 21.31 0.11 22.59
C LEU A 363 22.70 0.26 23.21
N ASN A 364 23.57 -0.71 22.96
CA ASN A 364 24.97 -0.65 23.42
C ASN A 364 25.89 -0.03 22.33
N ASP A 365 27.14 0.34 22.73
CA ASP A 365 28.10 0.97 21.84
C ASP A 365 28.43 0.16 20.58
N LYS A 366 28.39 -1.17 20.66
CA LYS A 366 28.61 -2.05 19.50
C LYS A 366 27.46 -1.94 18.48
N GLN A 367 26.21 -1.85 18.95
CA GLN A 367 25.03 -1.67 18.10
C GLN A 367 25.03 -0.27 17.49
N LEU A 368 25.35 0.75 18.28
CA LEU A 368 25.45 2.14 17.82
C LEU A 368 26.57 2.34 16.81
N ASN A 369 27.74 1.74 17.04
CA ASN A 369 28.91 1.86 16.16
C ASN A 369 29.19 3.30 15.70
N GLY A 370 29.09 4.27 16.62
CA GLY A 370 29.29 5.70 16.35
C GLY A 370 28.13 6.41 15.65
N LEU A 371 26.95 5.78 15.53
CA LEU A 371 25.74 6.45 15.04
C LEU A 371 25.19 7.40 16.10
N ASP A 372 24.85 8.61 15.70
CA ASP A 372 24.08 9.55 16.51
C ASP A 372 22.58 9.38 16.23
N LEU A 373 21.89 8.63 17.09
CA LEU A 373 20.45 8.37 17.01
C LEU A 373 19.61 9.41 17.77
N SER A 374 20.08 10.65 17.88
CA SER A 374 19.28 11.75 18.42
C SER A 374 18.07 12.03 17.53
N TRP A 375 16.91 12.35 18.16
CA TRP A 375 15.73 12.77 17.43
C TRP A 375 16.03 13.94 16.50
N GLY A 376 15.52 13.88 15.26
CA GLY A 376 15.70 14.93 14.27
C GLY A 376 16.97 14.85 13.44
N ASN A 377 17.84 13.87 13.68
CA ASN A 377 19.09 13.72 12.92
C ASN A 377 18.83 13.13 11.52
N GLY A 378 18.62 14.00 10.52
CA GLY A 378 18.34 13.62 9.14
C GLY A 378 19.50 12.87 8.47
N ASP A 379 20.76 13.23 8.75
CA ASP A 379 21.94 12.54 8.21
C ASP A 379 21.99 11.08 8.66
N THR A 380 21.65 10.82 9.93
CA THR A 380 21.58 9.45 10.45
C THR A 380 20.42 8.68 9.84
N VAL A 381 19.26 9.31 9.59
CA VAL A 381 18.13 8.67 8.88
C VAL A 381 18.59 8.17 7.51
N ILE A 382 19.23 9.03 6.71
CA ILE A 382 19.71 8.68 5.37
C ILE A 382 20.77 7.57 5.43
N LYS A 383 21.69 7.64 6.39
CA LYS A 383 22.70 6.59 6.59
C LYS A 383 22.06 5.25 6.97
N LEU A 384 21.05 5.25 7.84
CA LEU A 384 20.34 4.04 8.25
C LEU A 384 19.53 3.43 7.10
N LEU A 385 18.91 4.22 6.23
CA LEU A 385 18.21 3.70 5.05
C LEU A 385 19.15 2.86 4.16
N LYS A 386 20.38 3.33 3.95
CA LYS A 386 21.41 2.56 3.24
C LYS A 386 21.79 1.30 4.00
N MET A 387 22.08 1.43 5.29
CA MET A 387 22.47 0.29 6.15
C MET A 387 21.36 -0.79 6.18
N ILE A 388 20.08 -0.40 6.25
CA ILE A 388 18.93 -1.29 6.18
C ILE A 388 18.92 -2.02 4.83
N SER A 389 19.06 -1.28 3.73
CA SER A 389 18.97 -1.83 2.36
C SER A 389 20.06 -2.87 2.08
N TYR A 390 21.24 -2.70 2.68
CA TYR A 390 22.37 -3.62 2.52
C TYR A 390 22.57 -4.54 3.74
N ARG A 391 21.70 -4.47 4.77
CA ARG A 391 21.73 -5.27 6.01
C ARG A 391 23.07 -5.15 6.76
N GLU A 392 23.55 -3.93 6.93
CA GLU A 392 24.83 -3.60 7.57
C GLU A 392 24.62 -3.12 9.00
N GLY A 393 25.34 -3.68 9.97
CA GLY A 393 25.35 -3.23 11.37
C GLY A 393 23.95 -3.14 11.99
N LEU A 394 23.57 -1.97 12.56
CA LEU A 394 22.23 -1.76 13.11
C LEU A 394 21.13 -1.90 12.02
N GLY A 395 21.47 -1.62 10.77
CA GLY A 395 20.54 -1.78 9.64
C GLY A 395 20.08 -3.22 9.44
N ASP A 396 20.89 -4.24 9.78
CA ASP A 396 20.45 -5.63 9.69
C ASP A 396 19.35 -5.96 10.71
N LEU A 397 19.46 -5.43 11.95
CA LEU A 397 18.38 -5.55 12.94
C LEU A 397 17.10 -4.87 12.42
N LEU A 398 17.23 -3.64 11.92
CA LEU A 398 16.08 -2.86 11.45
C LEU A 398 15.44 -3.39 10.16
N ALA A 399 16.17 -4.22 9.40
CA ALA A 399 15.66 -4.89 8.18
C ALA A 399 14.73 -6.08 8.46
N LYS A 400 14.70 -6.56 9.71
CA LYS A 400 13.86 -7.69 10.17
C LYS A 400 12.41 -7.25 10.35
N SER A 401 11.50 -8.22 10.39
CA SER A 401 10.12 -7.99 10.77
C SER A 401 10.01 -7.64 12.27
N PRO A 402 8.97 -6.91 12.70
CA PRO A 402 8.70 -6.68 14.12
C PRO A 402 8.61 -7.96 14.95
N TYR A 403 8.09 -9.04 14.38
CA TYR A 403 8.00 -10.34 15.08
C TYR A 403 9.38 -10.98 15.29
N GLU A 404 10.27 -10.92 14.30
CA GLU A 404 11.64 -11.42 14.44
C GLU A 404 12.41 -10.61 15.48
N ILE A 405 12.26 -9.28 15.49
CA ILE A 405 12.89 -8.42 16.50
C ILE A 405 12.36 -8.73 17.89
N ALA A 406 11.05 -8.87 18.06
CA ALA A 406 10.44 -9.18 19.35
C ALA A 406 10.85 -10.57 19.88
N ALA A 407 11.05 -11.54 18.99
CA ALA A 407 11.55 -12.87 19.36
C ALA A 407 13.03 -12.86 19.79
N GLU A 408 13.87 -12.08 19.11
CA GLU A 408 15.30 -11.97 19.41
C GLU A 408 15.56 -11.05 20.62
N TYR A 409 14.77 -9.96 20.77
CA TYR A 409 14.88 -8.95 21.81
C TYR A 409 13.51 -8.68 22.48
N PRO A 410 13.05 -9.54 23.40
CA PRO A 410 11.72 -9.38 24.00
C PRO A 410 11.51 -8.03 24.71
N ASP A 411 12.56 -7.44 25.28
CA ASP A 411 12.50 -6.13 25.96
C ASP A 411 12.22 -4.97 24.98
N TYR A 412 12.46 -5.16 23.68
CA TYR A 412 12.18 -4.18 22.65
C TYR A 412 10.74 -4.21 22.15
N ALA A 413 10.03 -5.32 22.32
CA ALA A 413 8.71 -5.60 21.75
C ALA A 413 7.68 -4.49 22.03
N LYS A 414 7.67 -3.94 23.24
CA LYS A 414 6.72 -2.89 23.67
C LYS A 414 6.89 -1.54 22.95
N TYR A 415 8.01 -1.34 22.24
CA TYR A 415 8.28 -0.13 21.46
C TYR A 415 8.00 -0.29 19.96
N LEU A 416 7.67 -1.49 19.52
CA LEU A 416 7.32 -1.79 18.12
C LEU A 416 5.87 -1.41 17.86
N MET A 417 5.64 -0.36 17.08
CA MET A 417 4.32 0.19 16.78
C MET A 417 3.73 -0.43 15.51
N HIS A 418 3.14 -1.63 15.64
CA HIS A 418 2.58 -2.38 14.52
C HIS A 418 1.30 -3.15 14.86
N VAL A 419 0.53 -3.51 13.83
CA VAL A 419 -0.50 -4.56 13.89
C VAL A 419 -0.20 -5.56 12.79
N LYS A 420 -0.22 -6.85 13.11
CA LYS A 420 0.07 -7.95 12.16
C LYS A 420 1.39 -7.77 11.39
N GLY A 421 2.45 -7.26 12.09
CA GLY A 421 3.78 -7.02 11.51
C GLY A 421 3.94 -5.71 10.72
N MET A 422 2.85 -5.05 10.34
CA MET A 422 2.89 -3.79 9.60
C MET A 422 2.82 -2.59 10.54
N SER A 423 3.78 -1.66 10.44
CA SER A 423 3.81 -0.44 11.25
C SER A 423 2.59 0.45 11.00
N TYR A 424 2.26 1.29 11.97
CA TYR A 424 1.25 2.32 11.82
C TYR A 424 1.60 3.27 10.66
N ALA A 425 0.57 3.81 10.03
CA ALA A 425 0.67 5.00 9.19
C ALA A 425 0.90 6.25 10.05
N ALA A 426 1.11 7.40 9.43
CA ALA A 426 1.45 8.64 10.12
C ALA A 426 0.29 9.28 10.93
N TYR A 427 -0.66 8.49 11.35
CA TYR A 427 -1.83 8.91 12.13
C TYR A 427 -1.80 8.27 13.52
N GLU A 428 -1.98 9.11 14.54
CA GLU A 428 -2.03 8.71 15.95
C GLU A 428 -3.47 8.32 16.34
N PRO A 429 -3.78 7.01 16.52
CA PRO A 429 -5.14 6.55 16.72
C PRO A 429 -5.75 6.96 18.08
N ARG A 430 -4.93 7.38 19.07
CA ARG A 430 -5.45 7.97 20.31
C ARG A 430 -6.11 9.34 20.09
N GLY A 431 -5.81 10.01 18.98
CA GLY A 431 -6.41 11.28 18.60
C GLY A 431 -7.78 11.15 17.90
N PHE A 432 -8.11 9.95 17.35
CA PHE A 432 -9.38 9.65 16.69
C PHE A 432 -9.56 8.13 16.58
N TYR A 433 -10.56 7.61 17.29
CA TYR A 433 -10.64 6.18 17.61
C TYR A 433 -10.98 5.27 16.43
N GLY A 434 -11.69 5.78 15.42
CA GLY A 434 -12.00 5.00 14.23
C GLY A 434 -10.76 4.58 13.44
N MET A 435 -9.67 5.37 13.49
CA MET A 435 -8.40 4.97 12.88
C MET A 435 -7.79 3.77 13.60
N GLY A 436 -7.92 3.69 14.93
CA GLY A 436 -7.48 2.52 15.69
C GLY A 436 -8.21 1.25 15.23
N LEU A 437 -9.55 1.32 15.12
CA LEU A 437 -10.35 0.20 14.62
C LEU A 437 -9.96 -0.17 13.17
N ALA A 438 -9.73 0.83 12.32
CA ALA A 438 -9.29 0.62 10.94
C ALA A 438 -7.91 -0.08 10.87
N TYR A 439 -6.97 0.27 11.74
CA TYR A 439 -5.66 -0.40 11.83
C TYR A 439 -5.79 -1.85 12.28
N GLY A 440 -6.57 -2.11 13.34
CA GLY A 440 -6.72 -3.46 13.88
C GLY A 440 -7.41 -4.40 12.91
N THR A 441 -8.51 -3.96 12.28
CA THR A 441 -9.35 -4.79 11.40
C THR A 441 -8.87 -4.87 9.96
N SER A 442 -7.81 -4.16 9.59
CA SER A 442 -7.28 -4.16 8.23
C SER A 442 -6.84 -5.54 7.74
N ALA A 443 -7.14 -5.83 6.49
CA ALA A 443 -6.76 -7.09 5.82
C ALA A 443 -5.27 -7.18 5.40
N ARG A 444 -4.39 -6.34 5.94
CA ARG A 444 -2.93 -6.44 5.76
C ARG A 444 -2.12 -5.88 6.92
N GLY A 445 -2.74 -5.62 8.08
CA GLY A 445 -2.11 -4.96 9.22
C GLY A 445 -2.38 -3.46 9.25
N ALA A 446 -1.65 -2.69 10.08
CA ALA A 446 -1.92 -1.27 10.33
C ALA A 446 -1.77 -0.40 9.08
N CYS A 447 -2.84 -0.27 8.32
CA CYS A 447 -2.84 0.44 7.06
C CYS A 447 -4.05 1.37 6.92
N HIS A 448 -3.81 2.66 6.74
CA HIS A 448 -4.85 3.66 6.50
C HIS A 448 -5.58 3.48 5.14
N ASN A 449 -4.92 2.87 4.15
CA ASN A 449 -5.52 2.67 2.82
C ASN A 449 -6.47 1.47 2.77
N VAL A 450 -6.00 0.28 3.11
CA VAL A 450 -6.83 -0.95 3.11
C VAL A 450 -7.72 -1.00 4.34
N GLY A 451 -7.23 -0.60 5.51
CA GLY A 451 -7.98 -0.56 6.75
C GLY A 451 -9.06 0.53 6.81
N GLY A 452 -8.94 1.55 5.98
CA GLY A 452 -9.88 2.66 5.93
C GLY A 452 -9.27 3.99 6.39
N TRP A 453 -9.51 5.04 5.61
CA TRP A 453 -9.06 6.40 5.89
C TRP A 453 -10.20 7.20 6.53
N THR A 454 -10.23 7.24 7.87
CA THR A 454 -11.33 7.81 8.65
C THR A 454 -11.25 9.32 8.84
N ILE A 455 -10.13 9.96 8.44
CA ILE A 455 -9.82 11.37 8.66
C ILE A 455 -10.97 12.31 8.23
N ARG A 456 -11.55 12.07 7.05
CA ARG A 456 -12.65 12.90 6.57
C ARG A 456 -13.83 12.84 7.51
N ASP A 457 -14.23 11.65 7.91
CA ASP A 457 -15.47 11.42 8.65
C ASP A 457 -15.35 11.80 10.13
N GLU A 458 -14.14 11.71 10.73
CA GLU A 458 -13.89 12.03 12.13
C GLU A 458 -13.29 13.42 12.37
N LEU A 459 -12.44 13.93 11.47
CA LEU A 459 -11.68 15.15 11.74
C LEU A 459 -12.12 16.35 10.91
N THR A 460 -12.55 16.18 9.66
CA THR A 460 -12.77 17.32 8.76
C THR A 460 -14.23 17.56 8.36
N SER A 461 -15.11 16.54 8.42
CA SER A 461 -16.53 16.71 8.05
C SER A 461 -17.47 16.97 9.24
N GLY A 462 -17.02 16.66 10.45
CA GLY A 462 -17.87 16.69 11.65
C GLY A 462 -18.97 15.63 11.68
N LYS A 463 -18.90 14.61 10.80
CA LYS A 463 -19.92 13.56 10.71
C LYS A 463 -19.93 12.65 11.94
N PHE A 464 -18.76 12.40 12.53
CA PHE A 464 -18.60 11.61 13.74
C PHE A 464 -17.72 12.34 14.75
N ASP A 465 -18.09 12.25 16.03
CA ASP A 465 -17.19 12.64 17.11
C ASP A 465 -15.98 11.69 17.12
N ARG A 466 -14.77 12.24 17.07
CA ARG A 466 -13.52 11.48 16.98
C ARG A 466 -13.24 10.59 18.19
N PHE A 467 -13.81 10.92 19.35
CA PHE A 467 -13.66 10.17 20.61
C PHE A 467 -14.87 9.29 20.97
N ALA A 468 -15.96 9.35 20.20
CA ALA A 468 -17.05 8.40 20.38
C ALA A 468 -16.64 7.00 19.95
N ILE A 469 -17.16 5.97 20.62
CA ILE A 469 -16.93 4.55 20.28
C ILE A 469 -18.10 3.97 19.49
N VAL A 470 -19.33 4.35 19.81
CA VAL A 470 -20.55 3.88 19.14
C VAL A 470 -20.62 4.38 17.70
N GLY A 471 -20.94 3.50 16.77
CA GLY A 471 -21.06 3.78 15.33
C GLY A 471 -19.73 3.72 14.58
N LYS A 472 -18.61 3.50 15.27
CA LYS A 472 -17.29 3.34 14.60
C LYS A 472 -17.19 2.05 13.82
N GLY A 473 -17.79 0.97 14.32
CA GLY A 473 -17.86 -0.31 13.62
C GLY A 473 -18.49 -0.15 12.23
N LYS A 474 -19.65 0.52 12.17
CA LYS A 474 -20.34 0.79 10.89
C LYS A 474 -19.52 1.71 9.98
N MET A 475 -18.98 2.80 10.51
CA MET A 475 -18.18 3.76 9.72
C MET A 475 -16.99 3.08 9.07
N VAL A 476 -16.22 2.31 9.84
CA VAL A 476 -15.02 1.62 9.35
C VAL A 476 -15.40 0.54 8.33
N LYS A 477 -16.46 -0.24 8.58
CA LYS A 477 -16.99 -1.23 7.64
C LYS A 477 -17.32 -0.60 6.28
N ASP A 478 -18.12 0.47 6.26
CA ASP A 478 -18.54 1.12 5.01
C ASP A 478 -17.34 1.67 4.20
N ILE A 479 -16.35 2.24 4.90
CA ILE A 479 -15.10 2.72 4.27
C ILE A 479 -14.32 1.56 3.68
N GLN A 480 -14.19 0.44 4.39
CA GLN A 480 -13.45 -0.74 3.95
C GLN A 480 -14.12 -1.40 2.74
N ASP A 481 -15.46 -1.55 2.75
CA ASP A 481 -16.21 -2.14 1.64
C ASP A 481 -16.09 -1.28 0.38
N THR A 482 -16.24 0.06 0.54
CA THR A 482 -15.97 1.02 -0.54
C THR A 482 -14.55 0.87 -1.08
N ARG A 483 -13.56 0.73 -0.21
CA ARG A 483 -12.16 0.59 -0.62
C ARG A 483 -11.93 -0.74 -1.35
N ALA A 484 -12.51 -1.83 -0.87
CA ALA A 484 -12.33 -3.14 -1.46
C ALA A 484 -12.86 -3.21 -2.90
N TYR A 485 -14.06 -2.67 -3.17
CA TYR A 485 -14.55 -2.65 -4.54
C TYR A 485 -13.78 -1.66 -5.43
N VAL A 486 -13.39 -0.48 -4.92
CA VAL A 486 -12.58 0.50 -5.67
C VAL A 486 -11.22 -0.08 -6.08
N ASP A 487 -10.55 -0.79 -5.17
CA ASP A 487 -9.30 -1.48 -5.45
C ASP A 487 -9.50 -2.62 -6.46
N SER A 488 -10.67 -3.28 -6.45
CA SER A 488 -11.02 -4.31 -7.44
C SER A 488 -11.35 -3.74 -8.82
N LEU A 489 -11.83 -2.49 -8.89
CA LEU A 489 -12.06 -1.79 -10.16
C LEU A 489 -10.78 -1.34 -10.87
N GLY A 490 -9.68 -1.15 -10.17
CA GLY A 490 -8.44 -0.64 -10.74
C GLY A 490 -8.38 0.89 -10.91
N ILE A 491 -9.16 1.64 -10.11
CA ILE A 491 -9.18 3.11 -10.12
C ILE A 491 -8.50 3.71 -8.89
N CYS A 492 -7.91 4.90 -9.04
CA CYS A 492 -7.31 5.61 -7.92
C CYS A 492 -8.37 6.18 -6.97
N THR A 493 -8.12 6.02 -5.66
CA THR A 493 -9.02 6.49 -4.61
C THR A 493 -9.20 8.01 -4.56
N VAL A 494 -8.22 8.79 -5.02
CA VAL A 494 -8.29 10.27 -5.03
C VAL A 494 -9.41 10.76 -5.93
N VAL A 495 -9.63 10.11 -7.09
CA VAL A 495 -10.66 10.52 -8.05
C VAL A 495 -11.97 9.74 -7.93
N ARG A 496 -12.03 8.69 -7.10
CA ARG A 496 -13.18 7.77 -7.03
C ARG A 496 -14.53 8.46 -6.86
N SER A 497 -14.60 9.43 -5.94
CA SER A 497 -15.84 10.16 -5.66
C SER A 497 -16.32 11.01 -6.83
N SER A 498 -15.39 11.60 -7.60
CA SER A 498 -15.74 12.36 -8.81
C SER A 498 -16.23 11.45 -9.97
N MET A 499 -16.01 10.12 -9.84
CA MET A 499 -16.48 9.12 -10.80
C MET A 499 -17.71 8.34 -10.29
N GLY A 500 -18.31 8.75 -9.18
CA GLY A 500 -19.48 8.08 -8.61
C GLY A 500 -19.18 6.84 -7.76
N PHE A 501 -17.91 6.54 -7.47
CA PHE A 501 -17.54 5.39 -6.64
C PHE A 501 -17.40 5.80 -5.16
N THR A 502 -18.48 5.70 -4.43
CA THR A 502 -18.62 6.09 -3.01
C THR A 502 -19.33 4.99 -2.22
N ASP A 503 -19.63 5.22 -0.95
CA ASP A 503 -20.53 4.40 -0.12
C ASP A 503 -21.99 4.34 -0.64
N ASN A 504 -22.33 5.20 -1.61
CA ASN A 504 -23.54 5.16 -2.40
C ASN A 504 -23.17 5.28 -3.88
N PRO A 505 -22.78 4.18 -4.54
CA PRO A 505 -22.25 4.21 -5.91
C PRO A 505 -23.31 4.67 -6.92
N SER A 506 -22.84 5.37 -7.97
CA SER A 506 -23.73 5.90 -9.02
C SER A 506 -23.00 6.00 -10.37
N GLY A 507 -23.77 6.10 -11.46
CA GLY A 507 -23.28 6.28 -12.82
C GLY A 507 -23.07 4.97 -13.58
N ASN A 508 -22.82 5.08 -14.89
CA ASN A 508 -22.87 3.96 -15.85
C ASN A 508 -21.47 3.60 -16.40
N ILE A 509 -20.39 4.02 -15.73
CA ILE A 509 -19.02 3.79 -16.22
C ILE A 509 -18.76 2.30 -16.44
N LEU A 510 -19.18 1.45 -15.50
CA LEU A 510 -18.94 0.01 -15.59
C LEU A 510 -19.72 -0.62 -16.72
N GLU A 511 -20.97 -0.21 -16.95
CA GLU A 511 -21.76 -0.64 -18.09
C GLU A 511 -21.12 -0.23 -19.41
N TYR A 512 -20.66 1.02 -19.55
CA TYR A 512 -19.97 1.48 -20.77
C TYR A 512 -18.66 0.74 -21.03
N VAL A 513 -17.96 0.32 -20.00
CA VAL A 513 -16.69 -0.40 -20.12
C VAL A 513 -16.92 -1.89 -20.35
N THR A 514 -17.80 -2.55 -19.58
CA THR A 514 -17.90 -4.02 -19.51
C THR A 514 -19.13 -4.59 -20.22
N GLY A 515 -20.17 -3.78 -20.38
CA GLY A 515 -21.50 -4.23 -20.84
C GLY A 515 -22.39 -4.74 -19.70
N VAL A 516 -21.95 -4.57 -18.43
CA VAL A 516 -22.71 -4.97 -17.25
C VAL A 516 -22.75 -3.80 -16.26
N ASP A 517 -23.96 -3.51 -15.77
CA ASP A 517 -24.14 -2.56 -14.66
C ASP A 517 -23.92 -3.27 -13.32
N PHE A 518 -22.78 -3.01 -12.71
CA PHE A 518 -22.42 -3.49 -11.36
C PHE A 518 -22.83 -2.51 -10.26
N THR A 519 -23.29 -1.31 -10.61
CA THR A 519 -23.49 -0.20 -9.64
C THR A 519 -24.35 -0.61 -8.45
N PRO A 520 -25.47 -1.36 -8.59
CA PRO A 520 -26.30 -1.76 -7.46
C PRO A 520 -25.63 -2.74 -6.49
N GLU A 521 -24.59 -3.46 -6.94
CA GLU A 521 -23.97 -4.57 -6.21
C GLU A 521 -22.58 -4.20 -5.64
N LEU A 522 -22.06 -3.00 -5.93
CA LEU A 522 -20.68 -2.64 -5.61
C LEU A 522 -20.34 -2.73 -4.12
N MET A 523 -21.24 -2.32 -3.23
CA MET A 523 -21.01 -2.42 -1.79
C MET A 523 -21.02 -3.87 -1.31
N ASP A 524 -21.91 -4.70 -1.82
CA ASP A 524 -21.97 -6.13 -1.49
C ASP A 524 -20.72 -6.87 -2.01
N ILE A 525 -20.25 -6.52 -3.21
CA ILE A 525 -18.99 -7.04 -3.75
C ILE A 525 -17.80 -6.59 -2.87
N GLY A 526 -17.79 -5.34 -2.42
CA GLY A 526 -16.76 -4.83 -1.50
C GLY A 526 -16.72 -5.61 -0.19
N GLU A 527 -17.88 -5.86 0.42
CA GLU A 527 -18.00 -6.68 1.63
C GLU A 527 -17.58 -8.12 1.39
N ARG A 528 -17.95 -8.70 0.24
CA ARG A 528 -17.55 -10.05 -0.18
C ARG A 528 -16.04 -10.18 -0.29
N VAL A 529 -15.38 -9.23 -0.94
CA VAL A 529 -13.91 -9.21 -1.07
C VAL A 529 -13.25 -9.12 0.31
N TYR A 530 -13.74 -8.23 1.16
CA TYR A 530 -13.17 -8.03 2.50
C TYR A 530 -13.36 -9.28 3.39
N SER A 531 -14.52 -9.94 3.29
CA SER A 531 -14.80 -11.18 4.02
C SER A 531 -13.98 -12.36 3.50
N LEU A 532 -13.73 -12.45 2.19
CA LEU A 532 -12.81 -13.44 1.60
C LEU A 532 -11.39 -13.28 2.16
N GLU A 533 -10.87 -12.05 2.24
CA GLU A 533 -9.56 -11.79 2.86
C GLU A 533 -9.54 -12.16 4.35
N ARG A 534 -10.65 -11.95 5.07
CA ARG A 534 -10.74 -12.39 6.48
C ARG A 534 -10.78 -13.91 6.61
N MET A 535 -11.41 -14.63 5.67
CA MET A 535 -11.35 -16.10 5.62
C MET A 535 -9.92 -16.60 5.35
N ILE A 536 -9.17 -15.93 4.48
CA ILE A 536 -7.74 -16.23 4.28
C ILE A 536 -6.99 -16.08 5.60
N TYR A 537 -7.17 -14.97 6.29
CA TYR A 537 -6.55 -14.71 7.59
C TYR A 537 -6.94 -15.74 8.66
N ALA A 538 -8.22 -16.10 8.74
CA ALA A 538 -8.68 -17.13 9.68
C ALA A 538 -8.03 -18.49 9.41
N ARG A 539 -7.93 -18.87 8.12
CA ARG A 539 -7.20 -20.09 7.70
C ARG A 539 -5.72 -20.04 8.10
N GLU A 540 -5.10 -18.85 8.07
CA GLU A 540 -3.70 -18.62 8.48
C GLU A 540 -3.54 -18.41 10.00
N GLY A 541 -4.60 -18.57 10.80
CA GLY A 541 -4.56 -18.53 12.26
C GLY A 541 -4.69 -17.13 12.88
N ILE A 542 -5.04 -16.10 12.09
CA ILE A 542 -5.34 -14.75 12.59
C ILE A 542 -6.74 -14.72 13.20
N THR A 543 -6.84 -14.17 14.40
CA THR A 543 -8.08 -14.08 15.20
C THR A 543 -8.20 -12.69 15.84
N ARG A 544 -9.22 -12.46 16.69
CA ARG A 544 -9.41 -11.23 17.47
C ARG A 544 -8.16 -10.76 18.22
N LYS A 545 -7.34 -11.69 18.74
CA LYS A 545 -6.09 -11.34 19.46
C LYS A 545 -5.09 -10.57 18.59
N ASP A 546 -5.12 -10.80 17.28
CA ASP A 546 -4.23 -10.17 16.31
C ASP A 546 -4.79 -8.83 15.79
N ASP A 547 -6.05 -8.52 16.11
CA ASP A 547 -6.70 -7.24 15.78
C ASP A 547 -6.48 -6.18 16.86
N TYR A 548 -5.83 -6.51 17.99
CA TYR A 548 -5.50 -5.52 19.01
C TYR A 548 -4.34 -4.60 18.59
N LEU A 549 -4.37 -3.43 19.18
CA LEU A 549 -3.37 -2.39 18.98
C LEU A 549 -2.20 -2.58 19.95
N PRO A 550 -1.01 -1.98 19.69
CA PRO A 550 0.10 -1.96 20.62
C PRO A 550 -0.29 -1.38 21.99
N ASP A 551 0.31 -1.88 23.07
CA ASP A 551 0.03 -1.47 24.44
C ASP A 551 0.08 0.03 24.65
N ARG A 552 1.07 0.73 24.02
CA ARG A 552 1.17 2.20 24.07
C ARG A 552 -0.14 2.88 23.68
N THR A 553 -0.77 2.46 22.61
CA THR A 553 -2.05 3.04 22.13
C THR A 553 -3.16 2.83 23.15
N MET A 554 -3.15 1.69 23.85
CA MET A 554 -4.25 1.24 24.72
C MET A 554 -4.07 1.64 26.20
N THR A 555 -2.87 2.05 26.60
CA THR A 555 -2.55 2.31 28.02
C THR A 555 -1.96 3.70 28.30
N GLU A 556 -1.27 4.30 27.33
CA GLU A 556 -0.61 5.59 27.52
C GLU A 556 -1.49 6.74 27.04
N LYS A 557 -1.74 7.74 27.88
CA LYS A 557 -2.44 8.96 27.51
C LYS A 557 -1.57 9.87 26.66
N LEU A 558 -2.16 10.56 25.70
CA LEU A 558 -1.44 11.61 24.95
C LEU A 558 -1.04 12.75 25.89
N PRO A 559 0.23 13.20 25.84
CA PRO A 559 0.76 14.14 26.84
C PRO A 559 0.42 15.61 26.56
N LYS A 560 0.04 15.97 25.32
CA LYS A 560 -0.21 17.36 24.90
C LYS A 560 -1.06 17.49 23.64
N GLY A 561 -1.46 18.72 23.33
CA GLY A 561 -2.22 19.10 22.13
C GLY A 561 -3.73 18.95 22.27
N MET A 562 -4.47 19.07 21.14
CA MET A 562 -5.93 19.02 21.15
C MET A 562 -6.52 17.66 21.57
N ALA A 563 -5.71 16.62 21.56
CA ALA A 563 -6.08 15.28 22.03
C ALA A 563 -5.42 14.93 23.38
N GLU A 564 -4.93 15.91 24.14
CA GLU A 564 -4.31 15.71 25.45
C GLU A 564 -5.20 14.89 26.38
N GLY A 565 -4.61 13.92 27.07
CA GLY A 565 -5.30 13.02 28.00
C GLY A 565 -6.08 11.89 27.35
N SER A 566 -6.25 11.87 26.02
CA SER A 566 -6.95 10.79 25.33
C SER A 566 -6.11 9.50 25.31
N VAL A 567 -6.82 8.37 25.38
CA VAL A 567 -6.30 7.01 25.28
C VAL A 567 -7.42 6.11 24.75
N LEU A 568 -7.10 5.18 23.88
CA LEU A 568 -8.07 4.20 23.38
C LEU A 568 -7.93 2.92 24.20
N THR A 569 -8.65 2.83 25.33
CA THR A 569 -8.51 1.68 26.23
C THR A 569 -8.98 0.38 25.60
N LYS A 570 -8.54 -0.73 26.19
CA LYS A 570 -8.95 -2.06 25.71
C LYS A 570 -10.46 -2.25 25.73
N GLU A 571 -11.13 -1.79 26.77
CA GLU A 571 -12.59 -1.89 26.94
C GLU A 571 -13.32 -1.10 25.83
N MET A 572 -12.92 0.15 25.59
CA MET A 572 -13.46 0.97 24.49
C MET A 572 -13.25 0.32 23.14
N TYR A 573 -12.06 -0.25 22.95
CA TYR A 573 -11.71 -0.92 21.71
C TYR A 573 -12.49 -2.22 21.50
N ASP A 574 -12.72 -2.99 22.58
CA ASP A 574 -13.54 -4.21 22.57
C ASP A 574 -14.98 -3.91 22.14
N GLU A 575 -15.60 -2.82 22.64
CA GLU A 575 -16.95 -2.40 22.23
C GLU A 575 -17.01 -2.08 20.72
N MET A 576 -15.99 -1.38 20.18
CA MET A 576 -15.92 -1.09 18.75
C MET A 576 -15.71 -2.35 17.91
N LEU A 577 -14.89 -3.30 18.36
CA LEU A 577 -14.67 -4.59 17.69
C LEU A 577 -15.94 -5.43 17.66
N GLU A 578 -16.71 -5.47 18.76
CA GLU A 578 -17.97 -6.20 18.84
C GLU A 578 -18.99 -5.65 17.86
N GLU A 579 -19.22 -4.32 17.84
CA GLU A 579 -20.07 -3.68 16.84
C GLU A 579 -19.62 -4.03 15.40
N TYR A 580 -18.31 -3.97 15.15
CA TYR A 580 -17.76 -4.25 13.83
C TYR A 580 -17.95 -5.71 13.39
N TYR A 581 -17.70 -6.67 14.29
CA TYR A 581 -17.86 -8.09 13.98
C TYR A 581 -19.32 -8.48 13.76
N ASP A 582 -20.23 -7.96 14.60
CA ASP A 582 -21.67 -8.17 14.45
C ASP A 582 -22.18 -7.68 13.09
N LEU A 583 -21.77 -6.48 12.68
CA LEU A 583 -22.14 -5.90 11.38
C LEU A 583 -21.60 -6.68 10.16
N ARG A 584 -20.54 -7.47 10.37
CA ARG A 584 -19.93 -8.30 9.32
C ARG A 584 -20.43 -9.75 9.32
N ASP A 585 -21.33 -10.13 10.23
CA ASP A 585 -21.67 -11.53 10.49
C ASP A 585 -20.42 -12.39 10.81
N TRP A 586 -19.47 -11.85 11.60
CA TRP A 586 -18.32 -12.58 12.12
C TRP A 586 -18.56 -13.00 13.56
N ASP A 587 -17.92 -14.07 14.02
CA ASP A 587 -18.01 -14.52 15.41
C ASP A 587 -17.17 -13.65 16.37
N THR A 588 -17.20 -13.95 17.65
CA THR A 588 -16.46 -13.25 18.71
C THR A 588 -14.93 -13.31 18.54
N ASN A 589 -14.42 -14.24 17.74
CA ASN A 589 -13.01 -14.35 17.37
C ASN A 589 -12.70 -13.60 16.07
N GLY A 590 -13.68 -12.93 15.49
CA GLY A 590 -13.54 -12.21 14.24
C GLY A 590 -13.46 -13.14 13.00
N ILE A 591 -14.05 -14.34 13.08
CA ILE A 591 -14.07 -15.31 11.98
C ILE A 591 -15.44 -15.22 11.29
N PRO A 592 -15.50 -15.11 9.93
CA PRO A 592 -16.76 -15.12 9.20
C PRO A 592 -17.60 -16.38 9.52
N THR A 593 -18.87 -16.17 9.89
CA THR A 593 -19.80 -17.27 10.17
C THR A 593 -20.39 -17.86 8.90
N ASP A 594 -20.95 -19.09 8.98
CA ASP A 594 -21.66 -19.71 7.85
C ASP A 594 -22.81 -18.83 7.34
N LYS A 595 -23.48 -18.08 8.22
CA LYS A 595 -24.50 -17.09 7.86
C LYS A 595 -23.92 -15.99 6.97
N GLY A 596 -22.82 -15.37 7.37
CA GLY A 596 -22.14 -14.33 6.61
C GLY A 596 -21.58 -14.83 5.28
N ILE A 597 -20.94 -16.00 5.30
CA ILE A 597 -20.40 -16.68 4.10
C ILE A 597 -21.52 -16.95 3.08
N SER A 598 -22.68 -17.47 3.53
CA SER A 598 -23.82 -17.77 2.66
C SER A 598 -24.50 -16.49 2.12
N ARG A 599 -24.69 -15.47 2.96
CA ARG A 599 -25.25 -14.18 2.56
C ARG A 599 -24.44 -13.51 1.46
N LEU A 600 -23.13 -13.63 1.51
CA LEU A 600 -22.20 -13.06 0.55
C LEU A 600 -21.89 -13.96 -0.65
N ALA A 601 -22.62 -15.07 -0.82
CA ALA A 601 -22.41 -16.06 -1.88
C ALA A 601 -20.97 -16.63 -1.96
N LEU A 602 -20.21 -16.56 -0.88
CA LEU A 602 -18.83 -17.08 -0.81
C LEU A 602 -18.79 -18.61 -0.85
N THR A 603 -19.83 -19.28 -0.37
CA THR A 603 -19.91 -20.76 -0.41
C THR A 603 -19.77 -21.31 -1.84
N GLU A 604 -20.47 -20.70 -2.79
CA GLU A 604 -20.43 -21.15 -4.19
C GLU A 604 -19.12 -20.74 -4.87
N LEU A 605 -18.64 -19.54 -4.57
CA LEU A 605 -17.36 -19.04 -5.09
C LEU A 605 -16.16 -19.91 -4.67
N LEU A 606 -16.20 -20.50 -3.47
CA LEU A 606 -15.10 -21.30 -2.91
C LEU A 606 -15.17 -22.80 -3.25
N LYS A 607 -16.27 -23.27 -3.87
CA LYS A 607 -16.40 -24.65 -4.34
C LYS A 607 -15.85 -24.86 -5.77
N GLY A 608 -15.68 -23.80 -6.53
CA GLY A 608 -15.21 -23.82 -7.92
C GLY A 608 -13.74 -23.50 -8.04
#